data_a4a68e4bc95f74ac2f38565bf712005c
#
_entry.id   a4a68e4bc95f74ac2f38565bf712005c
#
_cell.length_a   1.000
_cell.length_b   1.000
_cell.length_c   1.000
_cell.angle_alpha   90.00
_cell.angle_beta   90.00
_cell.angle_gamma   90.00
#
_symmetry.space_group_name_H-M   'P 1'
#
loop_
_entity.id
_entity.type
_entity.pdbx_description
1 polymer ?
#
loop_
_entity_poly.entity_id
_entity_poly.type
_entity_poly.pdbx_seq_one_letter_code
_entity_poly.pdbx_strand_id
1 'polypeptide(L)'
;EYEEVEVTDEEEEVIESGTVLKAPEPAIARRKEAEEMGEERTEFLGESEYDYLGRTYMHVPQDLDVSLNKEVGSITNYIPKKLIYTWRHHGGKPITALQLFPRSSHLGLAGSADGVVKIFDVYRGRELLRSYSGHTKAITDLSFCNDGTKFLSGGFDRKIRLWDTETGQCVNRFNIGKTPHVIKFNPSSENGHEFLAGLSDKRIVQYDTRAGNDTVQEYDRHLGPINTIEYIDENPRFMSTSDDRSLKVWEYGIPVEIKTIRYVSPSPSSR
;
A
#
# COMPACT_ATOMS: atom_id res chain seq x y z
N GLU A 1 12.49 -30.12 -46.31
CA GLU A 1 12.90 -28.83 -46.87
C GLU A 1 12.31 -27.76 -45.96
N TYR A 2 13.15 -27.14 -45.12
CA TYR A 2 12.80 -26.02 -44.30
C TYR A 2 13.36 -24.77 -44.98
N GLU A 3 12.53 -23.86 -45.44
CA GLU A 3 12.94 -22.54 -45.87
C GLU A 3 13.38 -21.69 -44.67
N GLU A 4 14.66 -21.34 -44.63
CA GLU A 4 15.18 -20.31 -43.74
C GLU A 4 14.66 -18.94 -44.25
N VAL A 5 13.88 -18.29 -43.39
CA VAL A 5 13.49 -16.90 -43.59
C VAL A 5 14.60 -16.02 -43.04
N GLU A 6 15.37 -15.40 -43.89
CA GLU A 6 16.30 -14.35 -43.54
C GLU A 6 15.54 -13.16 -42.91
N VAL A 7 15.85 -12.85 -41.69
CA VAL A 7 15.38 -11.62 -41.03
C VAL A 7 16.30 -10.50 -41.50
N THR A 8 15.79 -9.67 -42.39
CA THR A 8 16.46 -8.43 -42.78
C THR A 8 16.41 -7.43 -41.62
N ASP A 9 17.57 -6.91 -41.22
CA ASP A 9 17.73 -5.80 -40.32
C ASP A 9 17.00 -4.57 -40.88
N GLU A 10 15.92 -4.13 -40.23
CA GLU A 10 15.24 -2.89 -40.58
C GLU A 10 16.09 -1.71 -40.13
N GLU A 11 16.46 -0.88 -41.07
CA GLU A 11 17.22 0.35 -40.89
C GLU A 11 16.46 1.33 -40.00
N GLU A 12 17.11 1.82 -38.92
CA GLU A 12 16.62 2.88 -38.07
C GLU A 12 16.54 4.20 -38.83
N GLU A 13 15.34 4.68 -39.14
CA GLU A 13 15.14 6.04 -39.67
C GLU A 13 15.39 7.07 -38.57
N VAL A 14 16.51 7.76 -38.65
CA VAL A 14 16.86 8.90 -37.78
C VAL A 14 16.15 10.15 -38.32
N ILE A 15 15.13 10.62 -37.60
CA ILE A 15 14.49 11.91 -37.90
C ILE A 15 15.29 13.03 -37.22
N GLU A 16 15.61 14.10 -37.93
CA GLU A 16 16.45 15.25 -37.54
C GLU A 16 15.99 16.04 -36.26
N SER A 17 14.95 15.59 -35.56
CA SER A 17 14.46 16.26 -34.35
C SER A 17 14.95 15.64 -33.01
N GLY A 18 15.84 14.65 -33.05
CA GLY A 18 16.47 14.07 -31.84
C GLY A 18 15.53 13.26 -30.93
N THR A 19 14.32 12.98 -31.36
CA THR A 19 13.39 12.14 -30.58
C THR A 19 13.40 10.73 -31.14
N VAL A 20 14.03 9.80 -30.43
CA VAL A 20 13.97 8.37 -30.76
C VAL A 20 12.55 7.88 -30.49
N LEU A 21 11.79 7.65 -31.55
CA LEU A 21 10.48 7.01 -31.41
C LEU A 21 10.70 5.52 -31.17
N LYS A 22 10.43 5.06 -29.95
CA LYS A 22 10.40 3.63 -29.62
C LYS A 22 9.36 2.93 -30.50
N ALA A 23 9.76 1.85 -31.18
CA ALA A 23 8.83 1.02 -31.93
C ALA A 23 7.66 0.56 -31.04
N PRO A 24 6.42 0.51 -31.54
CA PRO A 24 5.28 0.06 -30.74
C PRO A 24 5.47 -1.41 -30.33
N GLU A 25 5.40 -1.67 -29.03
CA GLU A 25 5.52 -3.02 -28.50
C GLU A 25 4.54 -4.00 -29.16
N PRO A 26 4.94 -5.24 -29.44
CA PRO A 26 4.08 -6.21 -30.11
C PRO A 26 2.82 -6.49 -29.26
N ALA A 27 1.68 -6.60 -29.92
CA ALA A 27 0.36 -6.78 -29.30
C ALA A 27 0.28 -7.98 -28.32
N ILE A 28 1.15 -8.98 -28.48
CA ILE A 28 1.28 -10.14 -27.61
C ILE A 28 1.93 -9.75 -26.27
N ALA A 29 2.93 -8.87 -26.26
CA ALA A 29 3.55 -8.37 -25.04
C ALA A 29 2.56 -7.53 -24.24
N ARG A 30 1.83 -6.63 -24.90
CA ARG A 30 0.75 -5.82 -24.27
C ARG A 30 -0.38 -6.67 -23.69
N ARG A 31 -0.76 -7.78 -24.35
CA ARG A 31 -1.75 -8.72 -23.80
C ARG A 31 -1.24 -9.48 -22.57
N LYS A 32 0.01 -9.97 -22.60
CA LYS A 32 0.61 -10.62 -21.44
C LYS A 32 0.76 -9.68 -20.25
N GLU A 33 1.16 -8.45 -20.47
CA GLU A 33 1.23 -7.43 -19.41
C GLU A 33 -0.16 -7.08 -18.85
N ALA A 34 -1.19 -6.99 -19.70
CA ALA A 34 -2.55 -6.75 -19.26
C ALA A 34 -3.13 -7.93 -18.46
N GLU A 35 -2.85 -9.17 -18.86
CA GLU A 35 -3.22 -10.38 -18.11
C GLU A 35 -2.47 -10.48 -16.77
N GLU A 36 -1.19 -10.07 -16.74
CA GLU A 36 -0.41 -10.01 -15.50
C GLU A 36 -0.83 -8.85 -14.59
N MET A 37 -1.46 -7.80 -15.12
CA MET A 37 -1.86 -6.62 -14.33
C MET A 37 -3.13 -6.83 -13.53
N GLY A 38 -3.96 -7.81 -13.88
CA GLY A 38 -5.28 -8.00 -13.27
C GLY A 38 -6.24 -6.87 -13.67
N GLU A 39 -7.46 -7.19 -14.01
CA GLU A 39 -8.49 -6.19 -14.26
C GLU A 39 -8.85 -5.47 -12.96
N GLU A 40 -8.69 -4.15 -12.95
CA GLU A 40 -9.08 -3.33 -11.81
C GLU A 40 -10.57 -3.06 -11.86
N ARG A 41 -11.25 -3.52 -10.84
CA ARG A 41 -12.68 -3.32 -10.68
C ARG A 41 -12.96 -2.86 -9.25
N THR A 42 -13.71 -1.79 -9.15
CA THR A 42 -14.27 -1.30 -7.89
C THR A 42 -15.78 -1.33 -7.94
N GLU A 43 -16.37 -1.74 -6.84
CA GLU A 43 -17.80 -1.85 -6.72
C GLU A 43 -18.25 -1.26 -5.40
N PHE A 44 -19.18 -0.30 -5.46
CA PHE A 44 -19.85 0.22 -4.28
C PHE A 44 -20.96 -0.74 -3.89
N LEU A 45 -21.01 -1.16 -2.64
CA LEU A 45 -21.90 -2.20 -2.11
C LEU A 45 -22.77 -1.69 -0.96
N GLY A 46 -22.59 -0.44 -0.53
CA GLY A 46 -23.42 0.20 0.49
C GLY A 46 -24.83 0.55 -0.02
N GLU A 47 -25.71 0.90 0.87
CA GLU A 47 -27.09 1.28 0.52
C GLU A 47 -27.14 2.59 -0.29
N SER A 48 -26.33 3.59 0.07
CA SER A 48 -26.28 4.88 -0.62
C SER A 48 -24.85 5.43 -0.61
N GLU A 49 -24.37 5.89 -1.77
CA GLU A 49 -23.05 6.50 -1.91
C GLU A 49 -23.01 7.92 -1.31
N TYR A 50 -24.15 8.62 -1.32
CA TYR A 50 -24.29 9.98 -0.81
C TYR A 50 -25.29 10.05 0.32
N ASP A 51 -24.97 10.85 1.32
CA ASP A 51 -25.87 11.24 2.42
C ASP A 51 -26.91 12.26 1.91
N TYR A 52 -27.95 12.53 2.72
CA TYR A 52 -28.99 13.55 2.45
C TYR A 52 -28.44 14.98 2.25
N LEU A 53 -27.21 15.25 2.67
CA LEU A 53 -26.46 16.48 2.42
C LEU A 53 -25.53 16.42 1.19
N GLY A 54 -25.56 15.34 0.40
CA GLY A 54 -24.68 15.13 -0.75
C GLY A 54 -23.23 14.80 -0.38
N ARG A 55 -22.96 14.38 0.87
CA ARG A 55 -21.64 13.98 1.33
C ARG A 55 -21.44 12.49 1.15
N THR A 56 -20.21 12.09 0.81
CA THR A 56 -19.84 10.68 0.68
C THR A 56 -19.54 10.04 2.04
N TYR A 57 -19.39 8.72 2.05
CA TYR A 57 -19.01 7.94 3.25
C TYR A 57 -17.65 8.33 3.84
N MET A 58 -16.83 9.10 3.11
CA MET A 58 -15.56 9.65 3.61
C MET A 58 -15.76 10.68 4.72
N HIS A 59 -16.93 11.30 4.76
CA HIS A 59 -17.23 12.31 5.78
C HIS A 59 -17.51 11.66 7.12
N VAL A 60 -16.88 12.19 8.17
CA VAL A 60 -17.07 11.68 9.54
C VAL A 60 -18.54 11.83 9.92
N PRO A 61 -19.23 10.75 10.30
CA PRO A 61 -20.64 10.82 10.69
C PRO A 61 -20.81 11.70 11.93
N GLN A 62 -21.81 12.59 11.90
CA GLN A 62 -22.11 13.52 12.98
C GLN A 62 -23.32 13.08 13.83
N ASP A 63 -24.05 12.09 13.37
CA ASP A 63 -25.27 11.51 13.96
C ASP A 63 -24.99 10.37 14.97
N LEU A 64 -23.76 10.29 15.45
CA LEU A 64 -23.36 9.30 16.44
C LEU A 64 -23.41 9.88 17.85
N ASP A 65 -23.80 9.06 18.82
CA ASP A 65 -23.76 9.40 20.25
C ASP A 65 -22.34 9.62 20.79
N VAL A 66 -21.32 9.33 19.99
CA VAL A 66 -19.90 9.41 20.35
C VAL A 66 -19.18 10.38 19.44
N SER A 67 -18.50 11.37 20.01
CA SER A 67 -17.59 12.23 19.24
C SER A 67 -16.36 11.43 18.83
N LEU A 68 -16.10 11.34 17.52
CA LEU A 68 -14.95 10.65 16.94
C LEU A 68 -13.68 11.51 16.90
N ASN A 69 -13.83 12.84 16.95
CA ASN A 69 -12.73 13.80 16.93
C ASN A 69 -12.42 14.29 18.37
N LYS A 70 -11.89 13.40 19.19
CA LYS A 70 -11.46 13.76 20.55
C LYS A 70 -9.96 14.06 20.57
N GLU A 71 -9.59 15.04 21.39
CA GLU A 71 -8.17 15.34 21.64
C GLU A 71 -7.47 14.19 22.34
N VAL A 72 -6.21 13.97 21.97
CA VAL A 72 -5.34 12.96 22.60
C VAL A 72 -5.19 13.30 24.09
N GLY A 73 -5.47 12.35 24.96
CA GLY A 73 -5.41 12.54 26.43
C GLY A 73 -6.76 12.85 27.08
N SER A 74 -7.79 13.25 26.35
CA SER A 74 -9.14 13.43 26.89
C SER A 74 -9.96 12.14 26.96
N ILE A 75 -9.42 11.03 26.41
CA ILE A 75 -10.13 9.76 26.27
C ILE A 75 -9.70 8.79 27.35
N THR A 76 -10.66 8.31 28.15
CA THR A 76 -10.43 7.15 29.04
C THR A 76 -10.71 5.87 28.26
N ASN A 77 -9.66 5.12 27.99
CA ASN A 77 -9.76 3.85 27.29
C ASN A 77 -9.98 2.70 28.28
N TYR A 78 -10.95 1.83 27.95
CA TYR A 78 -11.24 0.63 28.73
C TYR A 78 -10.82 -0.61 27.98
N ILE A 79 -10.41 -1.64 28.70
CA ILE A 79 -10.11 -2.94 28.11
C ILE A 79 -11.40 -3.53 27.50
N PRO A 80 -11.37 -4.02 26.25
CA PRO A 80 -12.53 -4.63 25.62
C PRO A 80 -13.02 -5.84 26.40
N LYS A 81 -14.32 -5.90 26.71
CA LYS A 81 -14.92 -7.00 27.50
C LYS A 81 -15.83 -7.92 26.69
N LYS A 82 -16.34 -7.44 25.55
CA LYS A 82 -17.35 -8.16 24.77
C LYS A 82 -17.15 -7.90 23.28
N LEU A 83 -17.30 -8.96 22.48
CA LEU A 83 -17.41 -8.85 21.02
C LEU A 83 -18.70 -8.13 20.68
N ILE A 84 -18.63 -7.07 19.88
CA ILE A 84 -19.76 -6.25 19.44
C ILE A 84 -20.26 -6.70 18.08
N TYR A 85 -19.35 -6.87 17.11
CA TYR A 85 -19.71 -7.20 15.74
C TYR A 85 -18.63 -8.03 15.04
N THR A 86 -19.01 -8.80 14.02
CA THR A 86 -18.09 -9.59 13.19
C THR A 86 -18.45 -9.40 11.72
N TRP A 87 -17.51 -8.88 10.92
CA TRP A 87 -17.63 -8.81 9.47
C TRP A 87 -17.21 -10.13 8.83
N ARG A 88 -18.04 -10.68 7.93
CA ARG A 88 -17.81 -11.98 7.26
C ARG A 88 -17.82 -11.87 5.73
N HIS A 89 -17.33 -10.78 5.19
CA HIS A 89 -17.46 -10.48 3.76
C HIS A 89 -16.32 -11.00 2.87
N HIS A 90 -15.26 -11.56 3.43
CA HIS A 90 -14.13 -12.11 2.66
C HIS A 90 -14.26 -13.62 2.32
N GLY A 91 -15.48 -14.18 2.32
CA GLY A 91 -15.74 -15.55 1.89
C GLY A 91 -14.91 -16.62 2.63
N GLY A 92 -14.54 -16.38 3.90
CA GLY A 92 -13.72 -17.30 4.69
C GLY A 92 -12.22 -17.25 4.37
N LYS A 93 -11.77 -16.36 3.50
CA LYS A 93 -10.34 -16.15 3.26
C LYS A 93 -9.70 -15.36 4.41
N PRO A 94 -8.44 -15.65 4.76
CA PRO A 94 -7.76 -14.92 5.84
C PRO A 94 -7.55 -13.45 5.47
N ILE A 95 -7.74 -12.58 6.46
CA ILE A 95 -7.40 -11.16 6.38
C ILE A 95 -5.92 -11.04 6.70
N THR A 96 -5.16 -10.40 5.82
CA THR A 96 -3.72 -10.26 5.91
C THR A 96 -3.30 -8.89 6.45
N ALA A 97 -4.08 -7.85 6.13
CA ALA A 97 -3.83 -6.48 6.56
C ALA A 97 -5.13 -5.79 6.97
N LEU A 98 -5.04 -4.96 8.00
CA LEU A 98 -6.16 -4.17 8.51
C LEU A 98 -5.65 -2.78 8.89
N GLN A 99 -6.37 -1.75 8.46
CA GLN A 99 -6.08 -0.38 8.87
C GLN A 99 -7.37 0.39 9.13
N LEU A 100 -7.36 1.26 10.12
CA LEU A 100 -8.47 2.17 10.41
C LEU A 100 -8.21 3.51 9.72
N PHE A 101 -9.30 4.19 9.40
CA PHE A 101 -9.26 5.53 8.82
C PHE A 101 -8.55 6.51 9.76
N PRO A 102 -7.67 7.38 9.24
CA PRO A 102 -6.90 8.31 10.06
C PRO A 102 -7.79 9.18 10.94
N ARG A 103 -7.32 9.46 12.14
CA ARG A 103 -7.96 10.33 13.17
C ARG A 103 -9.31 9.85 13.67
N SER A 104 -10.31 9.68 12.81
CA SER A 104 -11.70 9.38 13.21
C SER A 104 -12.01 7.90 13.35
N SER A 105 -11.24 7.02 12.69
CA SER A 105 -11.45 5.56 12.68
C SER A 105 -12.86 5.09 12.33
N HIS A 106 -13.64 5.93 11.61
CA HIS A 106 -15.02 5.59 11.24
C HIS A 106 -15.10 4.56 10.11
N LEU A 107 -14.03 4.44 9.31
CA LEU A 107 -13.88 3.40 8.29
C LEU A 107 -12.79 2.42 8.66
N GLY A 108 -12.99 1.16 8.27
CA GLY A 108 -11.99 0.11 8.36
C GLY A 108 -11.64 -0.43 6.97
N LEU A 109 -10.36 -0.49 6.64
CA LEU A 109 -9.83 -1.06 5.41
C LEU A 109 -9.26 -2.43 5.71
N ALA A 110 -9.72 -3.47 5.02
CA ALA A 110 -9.25 -4.83 5.19
C ALA A 110 -8.77 -5.41 3.86
N GLY A 111 -7.55 -5.93 3.85
CA GLY A 111 -6.96 -6.68 2.75
C GLY A 111 -6.95 -8.17 3.04
N SER A 112 -7.23 -8.97 2.05
CA SER A 112 -7.38 -10.42 2.18
C SER A 112 -6.42 -11.20 1.28
N ALA A 113 -6.29 -12.47 1.59
CA ALA A 113 -5.53 -13.42 0.78
C ALA A 113 -6.15 -13.70 -0.60
N ASP A 114 -7.38 -13.27 -0.86
CA ASP A 114 -8.03 -13.33 -2.17
C ASP A 114 -7.58 -12.22 -3.14
N GLY A 115 -6.75 -11.27 -2.68
CA GLY A 115 -6.29 -10.12 -3.46
C GLY A 115 -7.30 -8.96 -3.50
N VAL A 116 -8.37 -9.03 -2.71
CA VAL A 116 -9.41 -8.00 -2.64
C VAL A 116 -9.23 -7.16 -1.40
N VAL A 117 -9.35 -5.85 -1.56
CA VAL A 117 -9.39 -4.89 -0.46
C VAL A 117 -10.84 -4.42 -0.27
N LYS A 118 -11.30 -4.30 0.96
CA LYS A 118 -12.66 -3.91 1.30
C LYS A 118 -12.68 -2.82 2.35
N ILE A 119 -13.57 -1.83 2.17
CA ILE A 119 -13.84 -0.77 3.13
C ILE A 119 -15.17 -1.07 3.84
N PHE A 120 -15.13 -0.97 5.15
CA PHE A 120 -16.26 -1.18 6.04
C PHE A 120 -16.56 0.08 6.84
N ASP A 121 -17.83 0.36 7.07
CA ASP A 121 -18.26 1.28 8.12
C ASP A 121 -18.10 0.62 9.49
N VAL A 122 -17.48 1.30 10.44
CA VAL A 122 -17.24 0.78 11.79
C VAL A 122 -18.37 1.12 12.74
N TYR A 123 -19.05 2.26 12.57
CA TYR A 123 -19.97 2.81 13.56
C TYR A 123 -21.43 2.81 13.13
N ARG A 124 -21.76 3.33 11.95
CA ARG A 124 -23.13 3.63 11.53
C ARG A 124 -23.90 2.35 11.19
N GLY A 125 -23.68 1.76 10.04
CA GLY A 125 -24.36 0.53 9.60
C GLY A 125 -23.55 -0.73 9.82
N ARG A 126 -22.25 -0.59 10.06
CA ARG A 126 -21.28 -1.70 10.08
C ARG A 126 -21.30 -2.52 8.80
N GLU A 127 -21.57 -1.84 7.69
CA GLU A 127 -21.76 -2.44 6.37
C GLU A 127 -20.45 -2.49 5.59
N LEU A 128 -20.45 -3.32 4.56
CA LEU A 128 -19.44 -3.29 3.53
C LEU A 128 -19.79 -2.18 2.54
N LEU A 129 -18.94 -1.16 2.45
CA LEU A 129 -19.20 0.01 1.62
C LEU A 129 -18.66 -0.17 0.20
N ARG A 130 -17.40 -0.56 0.06
CA ARG A 130 -16.77 -0.70 -1.26
C ARG A 130 -15.76 -1.84 -1.29
N SER A 131 -15.65 -2.46 -2.45
CA SER A 131 -14.67 -3.50 -2.72
C SER A 131 -13.75 -3.08 -3.87
N TYR A 132 -12.46 -3.34 -3.73
CA TYR A 132 -11.41 -3.01 -4.68
C TYR A 132 -10.71 -4.30 -5.10
N SER A 133 -10.86 -4.67 -6.35
CA SER A 133 -10.22 -5.81 -6.97
C SER A 133 -9.17 -5.35 -7.97
N GLY A 134 -8.05 -6.04 -8.05
CA GLY A 134 -6.99 -5.69 -8.97
C GLY A 134 -5.73 -6.50 -8.73
N HIS A 135 -5.41 -6.83 -7.47
CA HIS A 135 -4.31 -7.72 -7.16
C HIS A 135 -4.64 -9.15 -7.58
N THR A 136 -3.69 -9.80 -8.23
CA THR A 136 -3.82 -11.20 -8.67
C THR A 136 -3.44 -12.22 -7.60
N LYS A 137 -2.83 -11.74 -6.51
CA LYS A 137 -2.40 -12.55 -5.36
C LYS A 137 -2.79 -11.85 -4.06
N ALA A 138 -2.54 -12.54 -2.94
CA ALA A 138 -2.85 -12.04 -1.60
C ALA A 138 -2.25 -10.64 -1.36
N ILE A 139 -3.02 -9.81 -0.65
CA ILE A 139 -2.57 -8.52 -0.14
C ILE A 139 -1.51 -8.76 0.94
N THR A 140 -0.43 -7.99 0.94
CA THR A 140 0.61 -8.02 1.97
C THR A 140 0.39 -6.97 3.03
N ASP A 141 0.15 -5.73 2.61
CA ASP A 141 -0.04 -4.61 3.53
C ASP A 141 -0.91 -3.51 2.89
N LEU A 142 -1.43 -2.63 3.74
CA LEU A 142 -2.29 -1.51 3.39
C LEU A 142 -1.81 -0.26 4.12
N SER A 143 -1.92 0.92 3.49
CA SER A 143 -1.61 2.20 4.14
C SER A 143 -2.53 3.30 3.65
N PHE A 144 -3.26 3.96 4.55
CA PHE A 144 -3.93 5.22 4.25
C PHE A 144 -2.94 6.39 4.23
N CYS A 145 -3.21 7.39 3.40
CA CYS A 145 -2.57 8.69 3.56
C CYS A 145 -3.12 9.41 4.79
N ASN A 146 -2.48 10.49 5.22
CA ASN A 146 -2.80 11.18 6.47
C ASN A 146 -4.23 11.78 6.52
N ASP A 147 -4.77 12.17 5.38
CA ASP A 147 -6.14 12.69 5.23
C ASP A 147 -7.18 11.61 4.87
N GLY A 148 -6.74 10.39 4.57
CA GLY A 148 -7.58 9.26 4.21
C GLY A 148 -8.14 9.31 2.77
N THR A 149 -7.85 10.34 1.98
CA THR A 149 -8.37 10.47 0.61
C THR A 149 -7.84 9.39 -0.33
N LYS A 150 -6.63 8.88 -0.04
CA LYS A 150 -5.98 7.83 -0.82
C LYS A 150 -5.48 6.72 0.09
N PHE A 151 -5.33 5.53 -0.48
CA PHE A 151 -4.64 4.44 0.20
C PHE A 151 -3.78 3.63 -0.78
N LEU A 152 -2.74 3.02 -0.23
CA LEU A 152 -1.89 2.06 -0.93
C LEU A 152 -2.29 0.64 -0.57
N SER A 153 -2.21 -0.24 -1.56
CA SER A 153 -2.27 -1.68 -1.35
C SER A 153 -1.07 -2.36 -1.98
N GLY A 154 -0.40 -3.21 -1.24
CA GLY A 154 0.68 -4.06 -1.73
C GLY A 154 0.24 -5.51 -1.80
N GLY A 155 0.79 -6.25 -2.74
CA GLY A 155 0.45 -7.65 -2.94
C GLY A 155 1.65 -8.55 -3.24
N PHE A 156 1.45 -9.85 -3.06
CA PHE A 156 2.40 -10.88 -3.51
C PHE A 156 2.55 -10.94 -5.04
N ASP A 157 1.75 -10.19 -5.79
CA ASP A 157 1.92 -9.96 -7.22
C ASP A 157 3.06 -9.00 -7.56
N ARG A 158 3.79 -8.52 -6.55
CA ARG A 158 4.95 -7.61 -6.63
C ARG A 158 4.60 -6.22 -7.12
N LYS A 159 3.34 -5.82 -6.94
CA LYS A 159 2.82 -4.52 -7.32
C LYS A 159 2.30 -3.79 -6.11
N ILE A 160 2.40 -2.47 -6.17
CA ILE A 160 1.70 -1.56 -5.25
C ILE A 160 0.71 -0.75 -6.09
N ARG A 161 -0.51 -0.61 -5.59
CA ARG A 161 -1.55 0.21 -6.21
C ARG A 161 -1.92 1.36 -5.30
N LEU A 162 -2.04 2.53 -5.90
CA LEU A 162 -2.56 3.73 -5.27
C LEU A 162 -4.02 3.89 -5.68
N TRP A 163 -4.91 3.90 -4.71
CA TRP A 163 -6.34 4.05 -4.89
C TRP A 163 -6.83 5.37 -4.35
N ASP A 164 -7.80 5.93 -5.03
CA ASP A 164 -8.64 6.99 -4.50
C ASP A 164 -9.74 6.34 -3.65
N THR A 165 -9.84 6.74 -2.38
CA THR A 165 -10.77 6.13 -1.43
C THR A 165 -12.22 6.45 -1.79
N GLU A 166 -12.50 7.66 -2.25
CA GLU A 166 -13.85 8.15 -2.54
C GLU A 166 -14.39 7.61 -3.85
N THR A 167 -13.65 7.81 -4.94
CA THR A 167 -14.09 7.39 -6.28
C THR A 167 -13.90 5.90 -6.53
N GLY A 168 -12.97 5.29 -5.80
CA GLY A 168 -12.59 3.90 -5.98
C GLY A 168 -11.66 3.64 -7.16
N GLN A 169 -11.21 4.68 -7.86
CA GLN A 169 -10.34 4.54 -9.01
C GLN A 169 -8.89 4.22 -8.61
N CYS A 170 -8.22 3.39 -9.39
CA CYS A 170 -6.79 3.19 -9.26
C CYS A 170 -6.05 4.35 -9.93
N VAL A 171 -5.43 5.19 -9.11
CA VAL A 171 -4.73 6.40 -9.55
C VAL A 171 -3.36 6.06 -10.16
N ASN A 172 -2.62 5.15 -9.53
CA ASN A 172 -1.29 4.77 -10.00
C ASN A 172 -0.94 3.32 -9.66
N ARG A 173 0.00 2.76 -10.40
CA ARG A 173 0.47 1.37 -10.29
C ARG A 173 1.99 1.35 -10.30
N PHE A 174 2.58 0.81 -9.24
CA PHE A 174 4.04 0.68 -9.10
C PHE A 174 4.42 -0.79 -9.27
N ASN A 175 5.20 -1.09 -10.29
CA ASN A 175 5.74 -2.42 -10.51
C ASN A 175 7.14 -2.51 -9.92
N ILE A 176 7.27 -3.11 -8.75
CA ILE A 176 8.51 -3.14 -7.99
C ILE A 176 9.38 -4.35 -8.36
N GLY A 177 8.78 -5.37 -8.99
CA GLY A 177 9.47 -6.63 -9.34
C GLY A 177 9.79 -7.54 -8.15
N LYS A 178 9.64 -7.06 -6.91
CA LYS A 178 9.83 -7.79 -5.64
C LYS A 178 8.61 -7.66 -4.76
N THR A 179 8.41 -8.61 -3.87
CA THR A 179 7.24 -8.57 -2.97
C THR A 179 7.42 -7.48 -1.92
N PRO A 180 6.50 -6.49 -1.84
CA PRO A 180 6.46 -5.55 -0.74
C PRO A 180 5.84 -6.26 0.47
N HIS A 181 6.54 -6.29 1.60
CA HIS A 181 6.01 -6.82 2.86
C HIS A 181 5.28 -5.74 3.66
N VAL A 182 5.78 -4.53 3.60
CA VAL A 182 5.23 -3.38 4.33
C VAL A 182 5.24 -2.14 3.45
N ILE A 183 4.19 -1.33 3.57
CA ILE A 183 4.04 -0.07 2.84
C ILE A 183 3.56 0.98 3.82
N LYS A 184 4.21 2.16 3.83
CA LYS A 184 3.80 3.26 4.71
C LYS A 184 3.87 4.58 3.98
N PHE A 185 2.78 5.34 3.98
CA PHE A 185 2.82 6.73 3.58
C PHE A 185 3.67 7.55 4.54
N ASN A 186 4.34 8.55 4.01
CA ASN A 186 4.99 9.57 4.83
C ASN A 186 3.91 10.47 5.45
N PRO A 187 3.75 10.47 6.79
CA PRO A 187 2.72 11.27 7.44
C PRO A 187 2.92 12.79 7.29
N SER A 188 4.15 13.23 7.02
CA SER A 188 4.45 14.66 6.77
C SER A 188 4.18 15.08 5.33
N SER A 189 4.00 14.12 4.42
CA SER A 189 3.74 14.44 3.01
C SER A 189 2.32 14.96 2.85
N GLU A 190 2.20 16.21 2.42
CA GLU A 190 0.91 16.77 2.06
C GLU A 190 0.27 15.95 0.94
N ASN A 191 -1.02 15.63 1.08
CA ASN A 191 -1.83 14.86 0.12
C ASN A 191 -1.31 13.45 -0.21
N GLY A 192 -0.44 12.85 0.63
CA GLY A 192 0.00 11.47 0.45
C GLY A 192 0.76 11.23 -0.86
N HIS A 193 1.78 12.03 -1.15
CA HIS A 193 2.59 11.85 -2.35
C HIS A 193 3.77 10.92 -2.15
N GLU A 194 4.32 10.86 -0.94
CA GLU A 194 5.52 10.09 -0.65
C GLU A 194 5.20 8.87 0.21
N PHE A 195 5.84 7.75 -0.12
CA PHE A 195 5.72 6.53 0.67
C PHE A 195 6.99 5.68 0.65
N LEU A 196 7.12 4.83 1.65
CA LEU A 196 8.17 3.82 1.76
C LEU A 196 7.58 2.43 1.53
N ALA A 197 8.32 1.59 0.85
CA ALA A 197 8.04 0.17 0.66
C ALA A 197 9.20 -0.69 1.15
N GLY A 198 8.96 -1.55 2.12
CA GLY A 198 9.91 -2.55 2.59
C GLY A 198 9.76 -3.84 1.81
N LEU A 199 10.84 -4.29 1.17
CA LEU A 199 10.82 -5.37 0.20
C LEU A 199 11.40 -6.68 0.75
N SER A 200 11.04 -7.76 0.09
CA SER A 200 11.59 -9.11 0.34
C SER A 200 13.07 -9.25 0.00
N ASP A 201 13.64 -8.37 -0.82
CA ASP A 201 15.04 -8.37 -1.24
C ASP A 201 15.96 -7.53 -0.34
N LYS A 202 15.57 -7.25 0.90
CA LYS A 202 16.34 -6.54 1.94
C LYS A 202 16.40 -5.02 1.78
N ARG A 203 15.79 -4.46 0.72
CA ARG A 203 15.79 -3.03 0.44
C ARG A 203 14.52 -2.39 0.94
N ILE A 204 14.64 -1.14 1.35
CA ILE A 204 13.54 -0.21 1.53
C ILE A 204 13.63 0.78 0.39
N VAL A 205 12.52 1.04 -0.28
CA VAL A 205 12.47 1.93 -1.45
C VAL A 205 11.48 3.05 -1.18
N GLN A 206 11.92 4.26 -1.48
CA GLN A 206 11.11 5.46 -1.40
C GLN A 206 10.57 5.82 -2.78
N TYR A 207 9.29 6.11 -2.83
CA TYR A 207 8.57 6.55 -4.02
C TYR A 207 7.93 7.92 -3.80
N ASP A 208 7.85 8.70 -4.88
CA ASP A 208 7.02 9.90 -4.98
C ASP A 208 6.02 9.71 -6.13
N THR A 209 4.74 9.78 -5.84
CA THR A 209 3.66 9.61 -6.82
C THR A 209 3.66 10.68 -7.91
N ARG A 210 4.34 11.81 -7.69
CA ARG A 210 4.52 12.90 -8.66
C ARG A 210 5.65 12.64 -9.65
N ALA A 211 6.66 11.89 -9.22
CA ALA A 211 7.80 11.51 -10.04
C ALA A 211 7.53 10.31 -10.97
N GLY A 212 6.28 9.80 -10.97
CA GLY A 212 5.91 8.61 -11.75
C GLY A 212 6.20 7.31 -11.00
N ASN A 213 6.72 6.31 -11.71
CA ASN A 213 6.97 4.97 -11.15
C ASN A 213 8.42 4.74 -10.73
N ASP A 214 9.27 5.76 -10.89
CA ASP A 214 10.68 5.64 -10.58
C ASP A 214 10.94 5.76 -9.09
N THR A 215 11.97 5.05 -8.63
CA THR A 215 12.40 5.10 -7.25
C THR A 215 13.17 6.39 -6.98
N VAL A 216 12.80 7.09 -5.92
CA VAL A 216 13.48 8.33 -5.50
C VAL A 216 14.74 8.01 -4.71
N GLN A 217 14.65 7.07 -3.77
CA GLN A 217 15.74 6.68 -2.89
C GLN A 217 15.65 5.19 -2.53
N GLU A 218 16.80 4.54 -2.36
CA GLU A 218 16.91 3.17 -1.86
C GLU A 218 17.76 3.11 -0.58
N TYR A 219 17.35 2.24 0.36
CA TYR A 219 18.05 1.97 1.61
C TYR A 219 18.37 0.47 1.66
N ASP A 220 19.64 0.09 1.50
CA ASP A 220 20.11 -1.28 1.23
C ASP A 220 20.96 -1.93 2.34
N ARG A 221 20.92 -1.38 3.56
CA ARG A 221 21.80 -1.81 4.67
C ARG A 221 21.29 -3.01 5.48
N HIS A 222 20.06 -3.47 5.24
CA HIS A 222 19.56 -4.70 5.85
C HIS A 222 20.13 -5.94 5.16
N LEU A 223 20.29 -7.01 5.93
CA LEU A 223 20.81 -8.30 5.42
C LEU A 223 19.69 -9.33 5.19
N GLY A 224 18.47 -9.03 5.60
CA GLY A 224 17.29 -9.87 5.45
C GLY A 224 16.06 -9.09 4.96
N PRO A 225 14.97 -9.78 4.60
CA PRO A 225 13.70 -9.17 4.23
C PRO A 225 13.22 -8.15 5.27
N ILE A 226 12.56 -7.10 4.82
CA ILE A 226 12.00 -6.07 5.70
C ILE A 226 10.63 -6.52 6.19
N ASN A 227 10.40 -6.44 7.50
CA ASN A 227 9.14 -6.86 8.11
C ASN A 227 8.23 -5.68 8.44
N THR A 228 8.79 -4.63 9.05
CA THR A 228 8.01 -3.45 9.45
C THR A 228 8.78 -2.16 9.19
N ILE A 229 8.02 -1.11 8.90
CA ILE A 229 8.52 0.27 8.82
C ILE A 229 7.57 1.13 9.63
N GLU A 230 8.09 2.04 10.47
CA GLU A 230 7.29 3.00 11.22
C GLU A 230 8.02 4.33 11.31
N TYR A 231 7.29 5.45 11.14
CA TYR A 231 7.82 6.79 11.26
C TYR A 231 7.90 7.21 12.73
N ILE A 232 8.90 8.00 13.07
CA ILE A 232 9.18 8.49 14.42
C ILE A 232 9.57 9.97 14.37
N ASP A 233 9.63 10.62 15.54
CA ASP A 233 10.14 11.98 15.74
C ASP A 233 9.46 13.00 14.82
N GLU A 234 8.14 13.03 14.76
CA GLU A 234 7.37 13.92 13.88
C GLU A 234 7.76 13.77 12.40
N ASN A 235 8.20 12.56 12.03
CA ASN A 235 8.41 12.05 10.67
C ASN A 235 9.72 12.39 9.94
N PRO A 236 10.73 13.10 10.47
CA PRO A 236 12.03 13.20 9.79
C PRO A 236 12.81 11.88 9.84
N ARG A 237 12.39 10.93 10.69
CA ARG A 237 13.05 9.63 10.86
C ARG A 237 12.06 8.49 10.75
N PHE A 238 12.57 7.34 10.37
CA PHE A 238 11.80 6.10 10.42
C PHE A 238 12.64 4.94 10.96
N MET A 239 11.96 3.97 11.49
CA MET A 239 12.55 2.70 11.94
C MET A 239 12.12 1.58 11.03
N SER A 240 13.02 0.62 10.82
CA SER A 240 12.73 -0.62 10.10
C SER A 240 13.20 -1.84 10.89
N THR A 241 12.43 -2.92 10.79
CA THR A 241 12.84 -4.22 11.32
C THR A 241 12.99 -5.22 10.17
N SER A 242 13.91 -6.16 10.35
CA SER A 242 14.22 -7.17 9.34
C SER A 242 14.47 -8.54 9.97
N ASP A 243 14.39 -9.58 9.14
CA ASP A 243 14.77 -10.95 9.50
C ASP A 243 16.25 -11.11 9.86
N ASP A 244 17.08 -10.10 9.57
CA ASP A 244 18.47 -10.04 10.01
C ASP A 244 18.64 -9.83 11.53
N ARG A 245 17.53 -9.81 12.28
CA ARG A 245 17.44 -9.61 13.73
C ARG A 245 17.94 -8.22 14.15
N SER A 246 17.89 -7.26 13.25
CA SER A 246 18.23 -5.87 13.56
C SER A 246 17.02 -4.95 13.40
N LEU A 247 17.02 -3.92 14.24
CA LEU A 247 16.22 -2.72 14.09
C LEU A 247 17.16 -1.61 13.69
N LYS A 248 16.85 -0.91 12.60
CA LYS A 248 17.63 0.23 12.12
C LYS A 248 16.78 1.49 12.16
N VAL A 249 17.44 2.60 12.53
CA VAL A 249 16.87 3.94 12.52
C VAL A 249 17.52 4.71 11.38
N TRP A 250 16.71 5.38 10.60
CA TRP A 250 17.09 6.11 9.39
C TRP A 250 16.61 7.55 9.46
N GLU A 251 17.31 8.41 8.78
CA GLU A 251 16.84 9.74 8.43
C GLU A 251 16.22 9.69 7.03
N TYR A 252 15.06 10.31 6.86
CA TYR A 252 14.34 10.30 5.60
C TYR A 252 15.16 11.01 4.49
N GLY A 253 15.30 10.35 3.34
CA GLY A 253 16.10 10.83 2.22
C GLY A 253 17.62 10.55 2.33
N ILE A 254 18.11 9.97 3.44
CA ILE A 254 19.53 9.65 3.62
C ILE A 254 19.73 8.13 3.69
N PRO A 255 20.45 7.50 2.73
CA PRO A 255 20.58 6.03 2.63
C PRO A 255 21.60 5.43 3.63
N VAL A 256 21.80 6.08 4.76
CA VAL A 256 22.71 5.63 5.82
C VAL A 256 21.94 5.53 7.12
N GLU A 257 22.10 4.40 7.82
CA GLU A 257 21.49 4.21 9.12
C GLU A 257 22.13 5.08 10.19
N ILE A 258 21.32 5.79 10.98
CA ILE A 258 21.76 6.57 12.15
C ILE A 258 22.15 5.61 13.29
N LYS A 259 21.37 4.55 13.47
CA LYS A 259 21.55 3.59 14.56
C LYS A 259 21.09 2.21 14.16
N THR A 260 21.88 1.20 14.56
CA THR A 260 21.50 -0.21 14.45
C THR A 260 21.42 -0.83 15.83
N ILE A 261 20.28 -1.45 16.15
CA ILE A 261 20.05 -2.20 17.36
C ILE A 261 19.90 -3.67 16.96
N ARG A 262 20.76 -4.54 17.49
CA ARG A 262 20.70 -5.98 17.23
C ARG A 262 20.23 -6.72 18.46
N TYR A 263 19.32 -7.66 18.28
CA TYR A 263 18.96 -8.59 19.33
C TYR A 263 20.07 -9.65 19.46
N VAL A 264 20.81 -9.59 20.54
CA VAL A 264 21.75 -10.65 20.94
C VAL A 264 20.95 -11.58 21.85
N SER A 265 20.65 -12.80 21.38
CA SER A 265 20.10 -13.82 22.28
C SER A 265 21.13 -14.04 23.39
N PRO A 266 20.74 -14.01 24.70
CA PRO A 266 21.65 -14.38 25.75
C PRO A 266 22.12 -15.82 25.45
N SER A 267 23.43 -16.02 25.35
CA SER A 267 23.97 -17.37 25.26
C SER A 267 23.43 -18.18 26.42
N PRO A 268 22.96 -19.42 26.24
CA PRO A 268 22.60 -20.25 27.33
C PRO A 268 23.89 -20.40 28.18
N SER A 269 23.89 -19.71 29.36
CA SER A 269 24.96 -19.87 30.30
C SER A 269 25.06 -21.36 30.62
N SER A 270 26.19 -21.95 30.28
CA SER A 270 26.58 -23.27 30.72
C SER A 270 26.37 -23.37 32.26
N ARG A 271 25.34 -24.07 32.65
CA ARG A 271 25.21 -24.60 33.98
C ARG A 271 25.83 -25.97 34.04
#